data_15882fa3f44343625c6e95819cb5d9b3
#
_entry.id   15882fa3f44343625c6e95819cb5d9b3
#
_cell.length_a   1.000
_cell.length_b   1.000
_cell.length_c   1.000
_cell.angle_alpha   90.00
_cell.angle_beta   90.00
_cell.angle_gamma   90.00
#
_symmetry.space_group_name_H-M   'P 1'
#
loop_
_entity.id
_entity.type
_entity.pdbx_description
1 polymer ?
#
loop_
_entity_poly.entity_id
_entity_poly.type
_entity_poly.pdbx_seq_one_letter_code
_entity_poly.pdbx_strand_id
1 'polypeptide(L)'
;FFDTDHPVGLPGKEVSVSNHLGGSGEAWFVMDTSKVLKPLIWQPRSAFNMVRMDKPDDENVFMRKEYIYGVDGRCNAGFGLWQLAVASKQTLNIENVQAALTALGNIRGNNGEPLNVQGTTLVVSSNLREAALSLMSKEYVAQGESNVLKGRLKVVSSGYLI
;
A
#
# COMPACT_ATOMS: atom_id res chain seq x y z
N PHE A 1 -10.86 -6.69 -1.98
CA PHE A 1 -9.43 -6.70 -2.28
C PHE A 1 -8.64 -7.44 -1.18
N PHE A 2 -8.83 -7.11 0.08
CA PHE A 2 -8.36 -7.91 1.20
C PHE A 2 -9.47 -8.82 1.66
N ASP A 3 -9.29 -10.12 1.51
CA ASP A 3 -10.30 -11.12 1.82
C ASP A 3 -9.65 -12.40 2.37
N THR A 4 -10.43 -13.18 3.04
CA THR A 4 -10.05 -14.50 3.54
C THR A 4 -10.32 -15.61 2.54
N ASP A 5 -11.01 -15.30 1.44
CA ASP A 5 -11.46 -16.28 0.45
C ASP A 5 -11.30 -15.74 -0.99
N HIS A 6 -10.10 -15.92 -1.54
CA HIS A 6 -9.85 -15.69 -2.96
C HIS A 6 -9.77 -17.05 -3.66
N PRO A 7 -10.70 -17.40 -4.54
CA PRO A 7 -10.62 -18.64 -5.31
C PRO A 7 -9.46 -18.57 -6.32
N VAL A 8 -8.52 -19.49 -6.21
CA VAL A 8 -7.36 -19.61 -7.11
C VAL A 8 -7.32 -21.04 -7.62
N GLY A 9 -7.19 -21.22 -8.93
CA GLY A 9 -7.14 -22.52 -9.57
C GLY A 9 -7.95 -22.59 -10.85
N LEU A 10 -7.98 -23.77 -11.45
CA LEU A 10 -8.81 -24.06 -12.61
C LEU A 10 -10.27 -24.25 -12.17
N PRO A 11 -11.25 -23.95 -13.03
CA PRO A 11 -12.66 -24.17 -12.73
C PRO A 11 -12.94 -25.57 -12.21
N GLY A 12 -13.56 -25.68 -11.01
CA GLY A 12 -13.85 -26.94 -10.33
C GLY A 12 -12.69 -27.55 -9.54
N LYS A 13 -11.53 -26.89 -9.49
CA LYS A 13 -10.36 -27.26 -8.68
C LYS A 13 -9.78 -26.04 -7.95
N GLU A 14 -10.63 -25.12 -7.61
CA GLU A 14 -10.25 -23.88 -6.94
C GLU A 14 -9.89 -24.13 -5.48
N VAL A 15 -8.83 -23.46 -5.02
CA VAL A 15 -8.39 -23.46 -3.63
C VAL A 15 -8.57 -22.04 -3.08
N SER A 16 -9.18 -21.93 -1.92
CA SER A 16 -9.31 -20.65 -1.21
C SER A 16 -7.96 -20.17 -0.71
N VAL A 17 -7.58 -18.96 -1.05
CA VAL A 17 -6.35 -18.31 -0.60
C VAL A 17 -6.71 -17.01 0.11
N SER A 18 -6.21 -16.85 1.33
CA SER A 18 -6.39 -15.61 2.10
C SER A 18 -5.21 -14.67 1.89
N ASN A 19 -5.50 -13.39 1.69
CA ASN A 19 -4.52 -12.31 1.79
C ASN A 19 -4.78 -11.41 3.02
N HIS A 20 -5.56 -11.90 3.99
CA HIS A 20 -5.83 -11.24 5.26
C HIS A 20 -5.49 -12.19 6.42
N LEU A 21 -4.49 -11.83 7.23
CA LEU A 21 -3.97 -12.65 8.32
C LEU A 21 -4.72 -12.51 9.65
N GLY A 22 -5.87 -11.82 9.63
CA GLY A 22 -6.69 -11.64 10.83
C GLY A 22 -6.06 -10.71 11.87
N GLY A 23 -6.54 -10.85 13.12
CA GLY A 23 -6.18 -10.00 14.24
C GLY A 23 -7.24 -8.95 14.58
N SER A 24 -7.07 -8.25 15.71
CA SER A 24 -8.00 -7.22 16.21
C SER A 24 -7.32 -5.86 16.46
N GLY A 25 -6.03 -5.75 16.17
CA GLY A 25 -5.25 -4.53 16.34
C GLY A 25 -5.37 -3.56 15.16
N GLU A 26 -4.48 -2.57 15.13
CA GLU A 26 -4.38 -1.65 14.01
C GLU A 26 -3.92 -2.35 12.73
N ALA A 27 -4.49 -1.98 11.61
CA ALA A 27 -4.19 -2.58 10.33
C ALA A 27 -2.80 -2.16 9.81
N TRP A 28 -2.06 -3.11 9.29
CA TRP A 28 -0.82 -2.90 8.55
C TRP A 28 -0.77 -3.83 7.33
N PHE A 29 -0.01 -3.43 6.32
CA PHE A 29 -0.02 -4.09 5.03
C PHE A 29 1.40 -4.32 4.54
N VAL A 30 1.64 -5.49 3.96
CA VAL A 30 2.87 -5.79 3.21
C VAL A 30 2.51 -5.85 1.73
N MET A 31 3.23 -5.10 0.91
CA MET A 31 2.94 -4.98 -0.52
C MET A 31 4.19 -5.21 -1.35
N ASP A 32 4.02 -5.86 -2.50
CA ASP A 32 5.03 -5.90 -3.56
C ASP A 32 4.80 -4.72 -4.52
N THR A 33 5.68 -3.74 -4.45
CA THR A 33 5.66 -2.58 -5.34
C THR A 33 6.73 -2.66 -6.42
N SER A 34 7.42 -3.79 -6.57
CA SER A 34 8.46 -3.99 -7.58
C SER A 34 7.89 -4.33 -8.97
N LYS A 35 6.71 -4.94 -9.03
CA LYS A 35 6.08 -5.37 -10.27
C LYS A 35 5.57 -4.19 -11.12
N VAL A 36 5.37 -4.41 -12.42
CA VAL A 36 4.84 -3.40 -13.35
C VAL A 36 3.43 -2.96 -12.93
N LEU A 37 2.53 -3.91 -12.69
CA LEU A 37 1.24 -3.63 -12.07
C LEU A 37 1.42 -3.57 -10.56
N LYS A 38 0.92 -2.50 -9.96
CA LYS A 38 0.99 -2.26 -8.52
C LYS A 38 -0.29 -2.76 -7.84
N PRO A 39 -0.25 -3.10 -6.55
CA PRO A 39 -1.45 -3.45 -5.80
C PRO A 39 -2.43 -2.27 -5.68
N LEU A 40 -1.93 -1.05 -5.65
CA LEU A 40 -2.70 0.19 -5.68
C LEU A 40 -2.30 0.99 -6.91
N ILE A 41 -3.30 1.51 -7.64
CA ILE A 41 -3.11 2.24 -8.88
C ILE A 41 -3.66 3.66 -8.72
N TRP A 42 -2.83 4.65 -9.00
CA TRP A 42 -3.23 6.03 -9.16
C TRP A 42 -3.24 6.37 -10.65
N GLN A 43 -4.39 6.75 -11.19
CA GLN A 43 -4.57 7.05 -12.60
C GLN A 43 -4.85 8.55 -12.78
N PRO A 44 -3.85 9.37 -13.12
CA PRO A 44 -4.10 10.72 -13.58
C PRO A 44 -4.70 10.68 -15.00
N ARG A 45 -5.89 11.24 -15.19
CA ARG A 45 -6.57 11.32 -16.48
C ARG A 45 -6.29 12.64 -17.18
N SER A 46 -6.28 13.75 -16.44
CA SER A 46 -5.81 15.04 -16.88
C SER A 46 -4.90 15.65 -15.82
N ALA A 47 -3.81 16.26 -16.25
CA ALA A 47 -2.92 16.99 -15.34
C ALA A 47 -3.67 18.14 -14.67
N PHE A 48 -3.23 18.52 -13.48
CA PHE A 48 -3.74 19.74 -12.84
C PHE A 48 -3.34 20.95 -13.67
N ASN A 49 -4.34 21.69 -14.13
CA ASN A 49 -4.17 22.93 -14.88
C ASN A 49 -4.62 24.11 -14.02
N MET A 50 -3.75 25.11 -13.89
CA MET A 50 -4.07 26.32 -13.14
C MET A 50 -4.51 27.41 -14.12
N VAL A 51 -5.73 27.88 -13.96
CA VAL A 51 -6.30 28.99 -14.68
C VAL A 51 -6.39 30.20 -13.74
N ARG A 52 -6.07 31.37 -14.24
CA ARG A 52 -6.08 32.61 -13.46
C ARG A 52 -6.74 33.74 -14.19
N MET A 53 -7.46 34.58 -13.48
CA MET A 53 -8.00 35.87 -13.90
C MET A 53 -7.42 36.93 -12.97
N ASP A 54 -6.22 37.38 -13.26
CA ASP A 54 -5.41 38.27 -12.42
C ASP A 54 -4.83 39.47 -13.19
N LYS A 55 -5.19 39.60 -14.46
CA LYS A 55 -4.74 40.73 -15.30
C LYS A 55 -5.57 41.95 -15.03
N PRO A 56 -4.99 43.17 -15.19
CA PRO A 56 -5.72 44.44 -15.00
C PRO A 56 -6.95 44.64 -15.85
N ASP A 57 -7.00 43.98 -17.01
CA ASP A 57 -8.09 44.01 -18.02
C ASP A 57 -9.10 42.87 -17.83
N ASP A 58 -8.88 41.95 -16.88
CA ASP A 58 -9.88 40.95 -16.52
C ASP A 58 -11.06 41.66 -15.81
N GLU A 59 -12.29 41.27 -16.15
CA GLU A 59 -13.51 41.94 -15.65
C GLU A 59 -13.59 41.98 -14.12
N ASN A 60 -13.23 40.89 -13.45
CA ASN A 60 -13.22 40.78 -12.01
C ASN A 60 -12.19 41.72 -11.37
N VAL A 61 -11.02 41.89 -11.97
CA VAL A 61 -9.98 42.80 -11.46
C VAL A 61 -10.35 44.23 -11.68
N PHE A 62 -10.83 44.58 -12.90
CA PHE A 62 -11.23 45.92 -13.27
C PHE A 62 -12.42 46.43 -12.43
N MET A 63 -13.48 45.62 -12.31
CA MET A 63 -14.73 46.04 -11.65
C MET A 63 -14.69 45.91 -10.13
N ARG A 64 -13.95 44.93 -9.56
CA ARG A 64 -14.03 44.58 -8.14
C ARG A 64 -12.67 44.49 -7.45
N LYS A 65 -11.55 44.52 -8.17
CA LYS A 65 -10.19 44.21 -7.65
C LYS A 65 -10.10 42.84 -7.00
N GLU A 66 -10.83 41.86 -7.55
CA GLU A 66 -10.80 40.49 -7.12
C GLU A 66 -9.87 39.68 -8.03
N TYR A 67 -9.02 38.85 -7.44
CA TYR A 67 -8.11 37.96 -8.15
C TYR A 67 -8.62 36.54 -7.99
N ILE A 68 -8.91 35.87 -9.13
CA ILE A 68 -9.52 34.55 -9.15
C ILE A 68 -8.50 33.53 -9.67
N TYR A 69 -8.30 32.46 -8.90
CA TYR A 69 -7.47 31.32 -9.30
C TYR A 69 -8.30 30.05 -9.25
N GLY A 70 -8.27 29.28 -10.33
CA GLY A 70 -8.95 28.00 -10.44
C GLY A 70 -7.95 26.90 -10.78
N VAL A 71 -8.12 25.73 -10.20
CA VAL A 71 -7.35 24.53 -10.56
C VAL A 71 -8.31 23.41 -10.88
N ASP A 72 -8.16 22.81 -12.04
CA ASP A 72 -8.90 21.62 -12.43
C ASP A 72 -7.98 20.47 -12.76
N GLY A 73 -8.47 19.27 -12.56
CA GLY A 73 -7.75 18.04 -12.89
C GLY A 73 -8.67 16.84 -12.72
N ARG A 74 -8.33 15.76 -13.38
CA ARG A 74 -9.06 14.50 -13.27
C ARG A 74 -8.13 13.37 -12.90
N CYS A 75 -8.44 12.70 -11.82
CA CYS A 75 -7.70 11.51 -11.38
C CYS A 75 -8.68 10.46 -10.86
N ASN A 76 -8.22 9.23 -10.81
CA ASN A 76 -8.91 8.12 -10.17
C ASN A 76 -7.92 7.26 -9.42
N ALA A 77 -8.40 6.55 -8.40
CA ALA A 77 -7.63 5.55 -7.68
C ALA A 77 -8.35 4.22 -7.78
N GLY A 78 -7.60 3.14 -7.80
CA GLY A 78 -8.17 1.80 -7.89
C GLY A 78 -7.22 0.74 -7.33
N PHE A 79 -7.73 -0.46 -7.24
CA PHE A 79 -6.97 -1.63 -6.85
C PHE A 79 -6.46 -2.36 -8.09
N GLY A 80 -5.22 -2.84 -8.01
CA GLY A 80 -4.63 -3.72 -8.99
C GLY A 80 -4.78 -5.18 -8.61
N LEU A 81 -3.69 -5.92 -8.61
CA LEU A 81 -3.69 -7.35 -8.29
C LEU A 81 -3.65 -7.55 -6.77
N TRP A 82 -4.64 -8.27 -6.23
CA TRP A 82 -4.70 -8.60 -4.81
C TRP A 82 -3.54 -9.50 -4.36
N GLN A 83 -3.01 -10.33 -5.26
CA GLN A 83 -1.87 -11.21 -5.03
C GLN A 83 -0.59 -10.47 -4.61
N LEU A 84 -0.53 -9.17 -4.84
CA LEU A 84 0.64 -8.32 -4.52
C LEU A 84 0.54 -7.65 -3.14
N ALA A 85 -0.49 -7.97 -2.35
CA ALA A 85 -0.69 -7.35 -1.06
C ALA A 85 -1.27 -8.33 -0.04
N VAL A 86 -0.77 -8.24 1.19
CA VAL A 86 -1.29 -8.95 2.37
C VAL A 86 -1.61 -7.93 3.45
N ALA A 87 -2.77 -8.06 4.06
CA ALA A 87 -3.20 -7.28 5.21
C ALA A 87 -3.12 -8.08 6.50
N SER A 88 -2.82 -7.42 7.61
CA SER A 88 -2.88 -8.00 8.94
C SER A 88 -3.37 -6.97 9.97
N LYS A 89 -4.10 -7.45 10.95
CA LYS A 89 -4.45 -6.73 12.18
C LYS A 89 -3.81 -7.36 13.43
N GLN A 90 -2.84 -8.24 13.25
CA GLN A 90 -2.05 -8.80 14.32
C GLN A 90 -1.05 -7.76 14.85
N THR A 91 -0.53 -7.99 16.05
CA THR A 91 0.53 -7.14 16.61
C THR A 91 1.71 -7.05 15.64
N LEU A 92 2.20 -5.82 15.40
CA LEU A 92 3.35 -5.60 14.52
C LEU A 92 4.64 -6.02 15.24
N ASN A 93 5.12 -7.21 14.92
CA ASN A 93 6.37 -7.78 15.41
C ASN A 93 7.10 -8.52 14.29
N ILE A 94 8.32 -8.97 14.54
CA ILE A 94 9.15 -9.65 13.54
C ILE A 94 8.47 -10.91 13.01
N GLU A 95 7.92 -11.73 13.91
CA GLU A 95 7.30 -13.01 13.57
C GLU A 95 6.10 -12.82 12.62
N ASN A 96 5.21 -11.89 12.96
CA ASN A 96 4.02 -11.62 12.15
C ASN A 96 4.36 -10.98 10.78
N VAL A 97 5.40 -10.12 10.72
CA VAL A 97 5.89 -9.57 9.44
C VAL A 97 6.52 -10.67 8.59
N GLN A 98 7.28 -11.60 9.18
CA GLN A 98 7.83 -12.75 8.47
C GLN A 98 6.72 -13.68 7.97
N ALA A 99 5.69 -13.92 8.78
CA ALA A 99 4.52 -14.71 8.38
C ALA A 99 3.80 -14.06 7.19
N ALA A 100 3.63 -12.73 7.20
CA ALA A 100 3.05 -11.98 6.08
C ALA A 100 3.90 -12.07 4.81
N LEU A 101 5.22 -11.96 4.93
CA LEU A 101 6.14 -12.13 3.80
C LEU A 101 6.10 -13.55 3.23
N THR A 102 6.00 -14.55 4.10
CA THR A 102 5.88 -15.96 3.70
C THR A 102 4.55 -16.22 3.02
N ALA A 103 3.45 -15.71 3.57
CA ALA A 103 2.13 -15.81 2.96
C ALA A 103 2.12 -15.19 1.55
N LEU A 104 2.70 -13.98 1.40
CA LEU A 104 2.82 -13.29 0.12
C LEU A 104 3.64 -14.08 -0.90
N GLY A 105 4.78 -14.65 -0.47
CA GLY A 105 5.67 -15.45 -1.33
C GLY A 105 5.08 -16.79 -1.76
N ASN A 106 4.13 -17.31 -0.99
CA ASN A 106 3.48 -18.60 -1.27
C ASN A 106 2.26 -18.49 -2.20
N ILE A 107 1.86 -17.26 -2.57
CA ILE A 107 0.75 -17.06 -3.50
C ILE A 107 1.11 -17.65 -4.87
N ARG A 108 0.20 -18.44 -5.40
CA ARG A 108 0.35 -19.13 -6.68
C ARG A 108 -0.67 -18.65 -7.70
N GLY A 109 -0.36 -18.81 -8.97
CA GLY A 109 -1.29 -18.57 -10.06
C GLY A 109 -2.28 -19.73 -10.25
N ASN A 110 -3.20 -19.54 -11.19
CA ASN A 110 -4.30 -20.49 -11.43
C ASN A 110 -3.84 -21.89 -11.85
N ASN A 111 -2.65 -22.01 -12.43
CA ASN A 111 -2.09 -23.33 -12.83
C ASN A 111 -1.13 -23.88 -11.75
N GLY A 112 -1.08 -23.26 -10.57
CA GLY A 112 -0.19 -23.65 -9.48
C GLY A 112 1.24 -23.14 -9.59
N GLU A 113 1.56 -22.34 -10.61
CA GLU A 113 2.87 -21.71 -10.79
C GLU A 113 3.17 -20.69 -9.68
N PRO A 114 4.41 -20.61 -9.20
CA PRO A 114 4.81 -19.60 -8.22
C PRO A 114 4.83 -18.22 -8.89
N LEU A 115 4.15 -17.23 -8.31
CA LEU A 115 4.12 -15.86 -8.83
C LEU A 115 5.37 -15.05 -8.47
N ASN A 116 6.25 -15.60 -7.63
CA ASN A 116 7.48 -14.95 -7.15
C ASN A 116 7.21 -13.51 -6.67
N VAL A 117 6.21 -13.37 -5.80
CA VAL A 117 5.86 -12.09 -5.17
C VAL A 117 6.76 -11.88 -3.97
N GLN A 118 7.35 -10.70 -3.88
CA GLN A 118 8.25 -10.34 -2.78
C GLN A 118 7.77 -9.05 -2.14
N GLY A 119 7.46 -9.08 -0.85
CA GLY A 119 7.13 -7.87 -0.11
C GLY A 119 8.30 -6.88 -0.15
N THR A 120 8.02 -5.66 -0.59
CA THR A 120 9.00 -4.57 -0.69
C THR A 120 8.64 -3.38 0.16
N THR A 121 7.36 -3.22 0.50
CA THR A 121 6.82 -2.05 1.21
C THR A 121 5.94 -2.50 2.37
N LEU A 122 6.20 -1.94 3.55
CA LEU A 122 5.37 -2.06 4.74
C LEU A 122 4.58 -0.77 4.93
N VAL A 123 3.26 -0.84 4.83
CA VAL A 123 2.36 0.29 5.03
C VAL A 123 1.71 0.18 6.40
N VAL A 124 1.78 1.23 7.19
CA VAL A 124 1.31 1.25 8.58
C VAL A 124 0.54 2.52 8.90
N SER A 125 -0.25 2.49 9.97
CA SER A 125 -0.83 3.69 10.57
C SER A 125 0.25 4.63 11.15
N SER A 126 -0.11 5.85 11.43
CA SER A 126 0.80 6.81 12.09
C SER A 126 1.25 6.32 13.49
N ASN A 127 0.38 5.61 14.22
CA ASN A 127 0.69 5.08 15.54
C ASN A 127 1.75 3.96 15.50
N LEU A 128 1.70 3.12 14.46
CA LEU A 128 2.63 2.00 14.28
C LEU A 128 3.95 2.40 13.61
N ARG A 129 4.09 3.66 13.18
CA ARG A 129 5.25 4.14 12.43
C ARG A 129 6.57 3.88 13.15
N GLU A 130 6.68 4.30 14.42
CA GLU A 130 7.92 4.17 15.19
C GLU A 130 8.27 2.70 15.44
N ALA A 131 7.26 1.86 15.71
CA ALA A 131 7.46 0.43 15.83
C ALA A 131 7.97 -0.18 14.52
N ALA A 132 7.37 0.18 13.37
CA ALA A 132 7.79 -0.29 12.06
C ALA A 132 9.22 0.15 11.71
N LEU A 133 9.57 1.41 11.94
CA LEU A 133 10.93 1.93 11.72
C LEU A 133 11.94 1.20 12.61
N SER A 134 11.60 1.00 13.87
CA SER A 134 12.45 0.24 14.81
C SER A 134 12.70 -1.19 14.34
N LEU A 135 11.66 -1.88 13.84
CA LEU A 135 11.80 -3.24 13.29
C LEU A 135 12.72 -3.28 12.07
N MET A 136 12.69 -2.25 11.20
CA MET A 136 13.49 -2.21 9.97
C MET A 136 14.90 -1.66 10.17
N SER A 137 15.19 -0.94 11.26
CA SER A 137 16.48 -0.30 11.50
C SER A 137 17.36 -1.04 12.48
N LYS A 138 16.79 -1.71 13.48
CA LYS A 138 17.58 -2.42 14.51
C LYS A 138 18.41 -3.55 13.90
N GLU A 139 19.65 -3.67 14.36
CA GLU A 139 20.56 -4.72 13.93
C GLU A 139 20.33 -6.03 14.68
N TYR A 140 20.00 -5.91 15.94
CA TYR A 140 19.74 -7.03 16.83
C TYR A 140 18.32 -6.97 17.39
N VAL A 141 17.72 -8.12 17.54
CA VAL A 141 16.45 -8.31 18.24
C VAL A 141 16.70 -8.64 19.73
N ALA A 142 15.63 -8.83 20.49
CA ALA A 142 15.73 -9.29 21.86
C ALA A 142 16.58 -10.58 21.92
N GLN A 143 17.46 -10.68 22.93
CA GLN A 143 18.41 -11.79 23.12
C GLN A 143 19.67 -11.79 22.25
N GLY A 144 19.93 -10.70 21.50
CA GLY A 144 21.16 -10.56 20.71
C GLY A 144 21.19 -11.29 19.38
N GLU A 145 20.05 -11.80 18.91
CA GLU A 145 19.94 -12.41 17.59
C GLU A 145 19.92 -11.35 16.47
N SER A 146 20.47 -11.68 15.32
CA SER A 146 20.46 -10.82 14.14
C SER A 146 19.04 -10.57 13.62
N ASN A 147 18.71 -9.31 13.34
CA ASN A 147 17.43 -8.95 12.77
C ASN A 147 17.40 -9.20 11.25
N VAL A 148 16.72 -10.24 10.83
CA VAL A 148 16.57 -10.63 9.42
C VAL A 148 15.71 -9.66 8.59
N LEU A 149 14.99 -8.75 9.24
CA LEU A 149 14.15 -7.74 8.57
C LEU A 149 14.87 -6.41 8.36
N LYS A 150 16.10 -6.22 8.89
CA LYS A 150 16.85 -4.98 8.76
C LYS A 150 16.98 -4.57 7.28
N GLY A 151 16.42 -3.40 6.93
CA GLY A 151 16.47 -2.83 5.59
C GLY A 151 15.70 -3.58 4.51
N ARG A 152 14.92 -4.62 4.86
CA ARG A 152 14.22 -5.47 3.88
C ARG A 152 13.00 -4.80 3.27
N LEU A 153 12.28 -3.99 4.06
CA LEU A 153 11.05 -3.33 3.63
C LEU A 153 11.17 -1.81 3.74
N LYS A 154 10.61 -1.12 2.77
CA LYS A 154 10.41 0.33 2.84
C LYS A 154 9.17 0.61 3.70
N VAL A 155 9.34 1.37 4.79
CA VAL A 155 8.22 1.78 5.64
C VAL A 155 7.52 3.01 5.07
N VAL A 156 6.22 2.94 4.92
CA VAL A 156 5.33 4.04 4.52
C VAL A 156 4.24 4.18 5.58
N SER A 157 4.12 5.34 6.18
CA SER A 157 3.04 5.61 7.15
C SER A 157 1.96 6.50 6.53
N SER A 158 0.71 6.23 6.88
CA SER A 158 -0.45 7.00 6.44
C SER A 158 -1.33 7.38 7.63
N GLY A 159 -1.66 8.67 7.76
CA GLY A 159 -2.60 9.17 8.76
C GLY A 159 -4.06 8.82 8.47
N TYR A 160 -4.35 8.26 7.29
CA TYR A 160 -5.71 7.80 6.92
C TYR A 160 -5.99 6.36 7.34
N LEU A 161 -4.98 5.64 7.84
CA LEU A 161 -5.15 4.31 8.43
C LEU A 161 -5.41 4.48 9.93
N ILE A 162 -6.63 4.19 10.34
CA ILE A 162 -7.11 4.27 11.72
C ILE A 162 -7.50 2.87 12.19
#